data_acd0a16ee30bcbcc0d97af7469453ab4
#
_entry.id   acd0a16ee30bcbcc0d97af7469453ab4
#
_cell.length_a   1.000
_cell.length_b   1.000
_cell.length_c   1.000
_cell.angle_alpha   90.00
_cell.angle_beta   90.00
_cell.angle_gamma   90.00
#
_symmetry.space_group_name_H-M   'P 1'
#
loop_
_entity.id
_entity.type
_entity.pdbx_description
1 polymer ?
#
loop_
_entity_poly.entity_id
_entity_poly.type
_entity_poly.pdbx_seq_one_letter_code
_entity_poly.pdbx_strand_id
1 'polypeptide(L)'
;KRTVVVEFQLGFERMIRRAVEYFREMGLEPICYRAAVESVNRRANGRRGYYGTSPNKQYDYDHRYDSALYMGNAFKERKLAVLRSAYETYRKEAAWCAGPALVETFGEEGFAPENKKAALALNAHQEALTLAYANESRQIVNQYMPGDETSFTIIAFPKPEIGPDFEAVFRETIRINTLDYEKYQKIQQC
;
A
#
# COMPACT_ATOMS: atom_id res chain seq x y z
N LYS A 1 5.00 -12.97 -15.38
CA LYS A 1 5.37 -12.13 -14.23
C LYS A 1 6.60 -12.73 -13.53
N ARG A 2 7.41 -11.91 -12.86
CA ARG A 2 8.67 -12.34 -12.22
C ARG A 2 8.88 -11.79 -10.84
N THR A 3 8.13 -10.75 -10.46
CA THR A 3 8.29 -10.09 -9.17
C THR A 3 6.95 -9.90 -8.48
N VAL A 4 6.97 -9.94 -7.15
CA VAL A 4 5.82 -9.62 -6.30
C VAL A 4 6.26 -8.60 -5.24
N VAL A 5 5.47 -7.57 -5.04
CA VAL A 5 5.71 -6.57 -4.00
C VAL A 5 5.06 -7.06 -2.70
N VAL A 6 5.84 -7.13 -1.62
CA VAL A 6 5.36 -7.59 -0.31
C VAL A 6 5.39 -6.43 0.68
N GLU A 7 4.25 -6.18 1.31
CA GLU A 7 4.10 -5.18 2.37
C GLU A 7 3.50 -5.84 3.61
N PHE A 8 4.01 -5.51 4.80
CA PHE A 8 3.53 -6.14 6.03
C PHE A 8 3.76 -5.27 7.27
N GLN A 9 2.94 -5.49 8.27
CA GLN A 9 3.06 -4.90 9.59
C GLN A 9 4.05 -5.68 10.46
N LEU A 10 4.60 -5.01 11.48
CA LEU A 10 5.45 -5.65 12.48
C LEU A 10 4.72 -6.82 13.17
N GLY A 11 5.42 -7.90 13.42
CA GLY A 11 4.89 -9.12 14.06
C GLY A 11 4.53 -10.24 13.07
N PHE A 12 4.49 -9.95 11.77
CA PHE A 12 4.17 -10.94 10.73
C PHE A 12 5.40 -11.55 10.04
N GLU A 13 6.61 -11.31 10.54
CA GLU A 13 7.86 -11.70 9.89
C GLU A 13 7.97 -13.21 9.66
N ARG A 14 7.43 -14.03 10.57
CA ARG A 14 7.43 -15.51 10.40
C ARG A 14 6.55 -15.94 9.23
N MET A 15 5.35 -15.35 9.11
CA MET A 15 4.44 -15.62 8.01
C MET A 15 5.04 -15.13 6.69
N ILE A 16 5.59 -13.92 6.67
CA ILE A 16 6.20 -13.34 5.47
C ILE A 16 7.41 -14.14 5.01
N ARG A 17 8.25 -14.66 5.93
CA ARG A 17 9.35 -15.55 5.56
C ARG A 17 8.84 -16.77 4.78
N ARG A 18 7.77 -17.38 5.25
CA ARG A 18 7.17 -18.51 4.57
C ARG A 18 6.53 -18.13 3.22
N ALA A 19 5.87 -16.98 3.17
CA ALA A 19 5.33 -16.45 1.93
C ALA A 19 6.43 -16.19 0.88
N VAL A 20 7.58 -15.66 1.29
CA VAL A 20 8.76 -15.46 0.41
C VAL A 20 9.22 -16.79 -0.20
N GLU A 21 9.27 -17.87 0.59
CA GLU A 21 9.63 -19.21 0.09
C GLU A 21 8.64 -19.66 -0.98
N TYR A 22 7.33 -19.58 -0.70
CA TYR A 22 6.28 -19.95 -1.66
C TYR A 22 6.29 -19.10 -2.93
N PHE A 23 6.48 -17.79 -2.83
CA PHE A 23 6.60 -16.96 -4.02
C PHE A 23 7.77 -17.39 -4.92
N ARG A 24 8.91 -17.76 -4.33
CA ARG A 24 10.06 -18.28 -5.08
C ARG A 24 9.77 -19.65 -5.71
N GLU A 25 9.08 -20.54 -5.01
CA GLU A 25 8.60 -21.80 -5.57
C GLU A 25 7.67 -21.58 -6.78
N MET A 26 6.87 -20.50 -6.76
CA MET A 26 6.02 -20.08 -7.89
C MET A 26 6.81 -19.36 -9.02
N GLY A 27 8.11 -19.20 -8.89
CA GLY A 27 8.96 -18.50 -9.86
C GLY A 27 8.91 -16.98 -9.77
N LEU A 28 8.44 -16.44 -8.65
CA LEU A 28 8.39 -15.00 -8.39
C LEU A 28 9.51 -14.58 -7.42
N GLU A 29 10.19 -13.49 -7.70
CA GLU A 29 11.13 -12.87 -6.76
C GLU A 29 10.41 -11.82 -5.91
N PRO A 30 10.31 -12.01 -4.58
CA PRO A 30 9.69 -11.05 -3.69
C PRO A 30 10.53 -9.79 -3.51
N ILE A 31 9.90 -8.64 -3.69
CA ILE A 31 10.46 -7.33 -3.34
C ILE A 31 9.96 -6.98 -1.94
N CYS A 32 10.82 -7.21 -0.94
CA CYS A 32 10.49 -7.05 0.47
C CYS A 32 11.62 -6.33 1.18
N TYR A 33 11.39 -5.08 1.59
CA TYR A 33 12.32 -4.32 2.39
C TYR A 33 11.60 -3.46 3.43
N ARG A 34 12.31 -3.13 4.49
CA ARG A 34 11.76 -2.33 5.57
C ARG A 34 11.67 -0.86 5.18
N ALA A 35 10.49 -0.31 5.32
CA ALA A 35 10.20 1.10 5.12
C ALA A 35 9.93 1.83 6.46
N ALA A 36 10.67 1.47 7.52
CA ALA A 36 10.44 2.00 8.86
C ALA A 36 10.47 3.54 8.93
N VAL A 37 11.32 4.17 8.11
CA VAL A 37 11.41 5.64 8.01
C VAL A 37 10.14 6.25 7.41
N GLU A 38 9.43 5.53 6.59
CA GLU A 38 8.19 5.99 5.96
C GLU A 38 7.02 6.09 6.94
N SER A 39 7.12 5.46 8.11
CA SER A 39 6.13 5.61 9.17
C SER A 39 6.04 7.06 9.69
N VAL A 40 7.10 7.83 9.53
CA VAL A 40 7.17 9.26 9.89
C VAL A 40 6.83 10.16 8.70
N ASN A 41 7.15 9.73 7.48
CA ASN A 41 6.92 10.47 6.23
C ASN A 41 6.01 9.70 5.28
N ARG A 42 4.74 9.64 5.56
CA ARG A 42 3.70 8.88 4.81
C ARG A 42 3.46 9.27 3.36
N ARG A 43 4.41 9.83 2.67
CA ARG A 43 4.18 10.36 1.33
C ARG A 43 4.75 9.56 0.20
N ALA A 44 5.34 8.42 0.51
CA ALA A 44 5.74 7.51 -0.53
C ALA A 44 4.50 6.79 -1.06
N ASN A 45 4.07 7.16 -2.24
CA ASN A 45 3.21 6.32 -3.06
C ASN A 45 4.05 5.08 -3.42
N GLY A 46 3.75 3.95 -2.81
CA GLY A 46 4.49 2.71 -3.06
C GLY A 46 5.29 2.27 -1.84
N ARG A 47 4.57 1.87 -0.81
CA ARG A 47 5.15 1.14 0.32
C ARG A 47 5.63 -0.22 -0.16
N ARG A 48 6.72 -0.67 0.43
CA ARG A 48 7.26 -2.02 0.23
C ARG A 48 7.85 -2.52 1.54
N GLY A 49 7.71 -3.82 1.78
CA GLY A 49 8.24 -4.45 2.98
C GLY A 49 7.48 -4.08 4.23
N TYR A 50 8.21 -3.83 5.31
CA TYR A 50 7.62 -3.43 6.59
C TYR A 50 7.11 -2.00 6.57
N TYR A 51 5.90 -1.80 7.10
CA TYR A 51 5.36 -0.49 7.44
C TYR A 51 4.67 -0.53 8.82
N GLY A 52 4.54 0.61 9.45
CA GLY A 52 3.89 0.76 10.75
C GLY A 52 3.09 2.05 10.85
N THR A 53 2.29 2.16 11.90
CA THR A 53 1.61 3.40 12.24
C THR A 53 2.62 4.41 12.77
N SER A 54 2.39 5.69 12.49
CA SER A 54 3.18 6.77 13.10
C SER A 54 3.02 6.74 14.62
N PRO A 55 4.10 6.90 15.38
CA PRO A 55 4.02 7.04 16.83
C PRO A 55 3.30 8.33 17.26
N ASN A 56 3.18 9.30 16.39
CA ASN A 56 2.47 10.55 16.63
C ASN A 56 1.41 10.79 15.55
N LYS A 57 0.21 10.29 15.78
CA LYS A 57 -0.94 10.43 14.86
C LYS A 57 -1.34 11.90 14.65
N GLN A 58 -1.18 12.74 15.68
CA GLN A 58 -1.47 14.17 15.57
C GLN A 58 -0.49 14.87 14.65
N TYR A 59 0.79 14.52 14.71
CA TYR A 59 1.80 15.05 13.78
C TYR A 59 1.44 14.73 12.33
N ASP A 60 1.10 13.48 12.05
CA ASP A 60 0.69 13.08 10.69
C ASP A 60 -0.56 13.84 10.22
N TYR A 61 -1.50 14.05 11.12
CA TYR A 61 -2.71 14.81 10.82
C TYR A 61 -2.41 16.28 10.53
N ASP A 62 -1.59 16.93 11.35
CA ASP A 62 -1.22 18.33 11.17
C ASP A 62 -0.49 18.56 9.84
N HIS A 63 0.35 17.62 9.41
CA HIS A 63 1.17 17.69 8.22
C HIS A 63 0.59 17.02 6.97
N ARG A 64 -0.67 16.61 7.01
CA ARG A 64 -1.31 15.90 5.88
C ARG A 64 -1.40 16.70 4.59
N TYR A 65 -1.36 18.02 4.68
CA TYR A 65 -1.47 18.96 3.56
C TYR A 65 -0.24 19.86 3.35
N ASP A 66 0.94 19.48 3.83
CA ASP A 66 2.16 20.24 3.60
C ASP A 66 2.50 20.43 2.13
N SER A 67 1.95 19.61 1.25
CA SER A 67 2.03 19.84 -0.19
C SER A 67 1.46 21.18 -0.64
N ALA A 68 0.63 21.85 0.17
CA ALA A 68 0.15 23.20 -0.07
C ALA A 68 1.30 24.20 -0.24
N LEU A 69 2.48 23.93 0.31
CA LEU A 69 3.66 24.79 0.15
C LEU A 69 4.19 24.85 -1.29
N TYR A 70 3.95 23.78 -2.09
CA TYR A 70 4.58 23.65 -3.40
C TYR A 70 3.66 23.10 -4.50
N MET A 71 2.43 22.68 -4.17
CA MET A 71 1.51 22.14 -5.16
C MET A 71 1.06 23.23 -6.15
N GLY A 72 1.47 23.05 -7.39
CA GLY A 72 1.13 23.93 -8.51
C GLY A 72 1.24 23.17 -9.83
N ASN A 73 0.79 23.77 -10.94
CA ASN A 73 0.82 23.17 -12.28
C ASN A 73 2.22 22.66 -12.64
N ALA A 74 3.23 23.51 -12.49
CA ALA A 74 4.61 23.15 -12.83
C ALA A 74 5.15 21.98 -12.02
N PHE A 75 4.75 21.85 -10.74
CA PHE A 75 5.13 20.74 -9.91
C PHE A 75 4.41 19.45 -10.36
N LYS A 76 3.10 19.51 -10.62
CA LYS A 76 2.31 18.38 -11.13
C LYS A 76 2.92 17.85 -12.44
N GLU A 77 3.12 18.73 -13.42
CA GLU A 77 3.65 18.32 -14.72
C GLU A 77 5.05 17.72 -14.62
N ARG A 78 5.91 18.27 -13.80
CA ARG A 78 7.26 17.72 -13.59
C ARG A 78 7.21 16.33 -12.94
N LYS A 79 6.34 16.13 -11.95
CA LYS A 79 6.17 14.81 -11.34
C LYS A 79 5.67 13.77 -12.35
N LEU A 80 4.70 14.12 -13.19
CA LEU A 80 4.20 13.25 -14.24
C LEU A 80 5.27 12.94 -15.30
N ALA A 81 6.05 13.95 -15.70
CA ALA A 81 7.15 13.76 -16.65
C ALA A 81 8.22 12.81 -16.10
N VAL A 82 8.61 12.95 -14.84
CA VAL A 82 9.56 12.04 -14.17
C VAL A 82 8.97 10.63 -14.11
N LEU A 83 7.69 10.48 -13.76
CA LEU A 83 7.02 9.19 -13.70
C LEU A 83 7.02 8.49 -15.08
N ARG A 84 6.65 9.20 -16.15
CA ARG A 84 6.69 8.67 -17.52
C ARG A 84 8.10 8.22 -17.90
N SER A 85 9.09 9.07 -17.67
CA SER A 85 10.50 8.77 -17.99
C SER A 85 10.99 7.52 -17.24
N ALA A 86 10.65 7.39 -15.96
CA ALA A 86 11.03 6.21 -15.19
C ALA A 86 10.38 4.93 -15.73
N TYR A 87 9.08 4.96 -16.02
CA TYR A 87 8.39 3.80 -16.59
C TYR A 87 8.85 3.45 -18.02
N GLU A 88 9.18 4.44 -18.85
CA GLU A 88 9.79 4.18 -20.16
C GLU A 88 11.15 3.49 -20.01
N THR A 89 12.01 3.97 -19.12
CA THR A 89 13.33 3.40 -18.88
C THR A 89 13.24 1.97 -18.37
N TYR A 90 12.30 1.68 -17.48
CA TYR A 90 12.15 0.37 -16.82
C TYR A 90 10.89 -0.39 -17.27
N ARG A 91 10.48 -0.20 -18.51
CA ARG A 91 9.26 -0.82 -19.08
C ARG A 91 9.21 -2.33 -18.90
N LYS A 92 10.33 -3.01 -19.11
CA LYS A 92 10.41 -4.48 -18.96
C LYS A 92 10.24 -4.91 -17.51
N GLU A 93 10.91 -4.23 -16.61
CA GLU A 93 10.87 -4.52 -15.17
C GLU A 93 9.48 -4.21 -14.59
N ALA A 94 8.84 -3.14 -15.03
CA ALA A 94 7.46 -2.82 -14.65
C ALA A 94 6.48 -3.95 -15.08
N ALA A 95 6.64 -4.47 -16.30
CA ALA A 95 5.81 -5.58 -16.80
C ALA A 95 6.03 -6.91 -16.05
N TRP A 96 7.14 -7.06 -15.32
CA TRP A 96 7.39 -8.25 -14.49
C TRP A 96 6.54 -8.29 -13.21
N CYS A 97 5.99 -7.16 -12.78
CA CYS A 97 5.22 -7.08 -11.54
C CYS A 97 3.97 -7.95 -11.62
N ALA A 98 3.83 -8.88 -10.69
CA ALA A 98 2.63 -9.71 -10.53
C ALA A 98 1.52 -8.98 -9.73
N GLY A 99 1.88 -7.95 -9.03
CA GLY A 99 1.02 -7.18 -8.15
C GLY A 99 1.48 -7.21 -6.68
N PRO A 100 0.75 -6.56 -5.78
CA PRO A 100 1.08 -6.52 -4.37
C PRO A 100 0.51 -7.70 -3.58
N ALA A 101 1.26 -8.12 -2.55
CA ALA A 101 0.79 -8.97 -1.46
C ALA A 101 0.95 -8.20 -0.14
N LEU A 102 -0.17 -7.87 0.48
CA LEU A 102 -0.25 -6.99 1.65
C LEU A 102 -0.76 -7.74 2.87
N VAL A 103 -0.09 -7.54 4.00
CA VAL A 103 -0.61 -7.92 5.33
C VAL A 103 -0.86 -6.64 6.11
N GLU A 104 -2.13 -6.35 6.31
CA GLU A 104 -2.60 -5.18 7.04
C GLU A 104 -3.07 -5.56 8.44
N THR A 105 -3.37 -4.57 9.25
CA THR A 105 -3.95 -4.76 10.58
C THR A 105 -5.15 -3.84 10.80
N PHE A 106 -6.03 -4.23 11.72
CA PHE A 106 -7.17 -3.44 12.16
C PHE A 106 -7.36 -3.54 13.69
N GLY A 107 -8.27 -2.76 14.24
CA GLY A 107 -8.58 -2.74 15.68
C GLY A 107 -7.63 -1.85 16.48
N GLU A 108 -7.06 -0.84 15.83
CA GLU A 108 -6.24 0.17 16.50
C GLU A 108 -7.10 1.07 17.37
N GLU A 109 -6.51 1.56 18.46
CA GLU A 109 -7.16 2.55 19.33
C GLU A 109 -7.60 3.77 18.53
N GLY A 110 -8.82 4.22 18.80
CA GLY A 110 -9.41 5.38 18.14
C GLY A 110 -8.55 6.62 18.35
N PHE A 111 -8.43 7.45 17.32
CA PHE A 111 -7.73 8.72 17.36
C PHE A 111 -8.66 9.84 16.92
N ALA A 112 -8.88 10.82 17.81
CA ALA A 112 -9.61 12.04 17.52
C ALA A 112 -8.60 13.18 17.28
N PRO A 113 -8.40 13.62 16.02
CA PRO A 113 -7.43 14.67 15.72
C PRO A 113 -7.93 16.05 16.15
N GLU A 114 -7.01 16.88 16.62
CA GLU A 114 -7.26 18.30 16.86
C GLU A 114 -6.91 19.13 15.60
N ASN A 115 -7.81 20.03 15.21
CA ASN A 115 -7.54 20.96 14.13
C ASN A 115 -6.72 22.15 14.65
N LYS A 116 -5.48 22.28 14.18
CA LYS A 116 -4.60 23.41 14.53
C LYS A 116 -4.65 24.50 13.47
N LYS A 117 -4.74 25.75 13.89
CA LYS A 117 -4.76 26.92 12.98
C LYS A 117 -3.46 27.04 12.15
N ALA A 118 -2.34 26.53 12.66
CA ALA A 118 -1.05 26.53 11.99
C ALA A 118 -0.91 25.41 10.95
N ALA A 119 -1.78 24.40 10.96
CA ALA A 119 -1.74 23.33 9.97
C ALA A 119 -2.11 23.86 8.58
N LEU A 120 -1.35 23.45 7.57
CA LEU A 120 -1.60 23.84 6.20
C LEU A 120 -2.88 23.17 5.65
N ALA A 121 -3.54 23.88 4.75
CA ALA A 121 -4.67 23.38 3.99
C ALA A 121 -4.45 23.61 2.49
N LEU A 122 -4.94 22.69 1.67
CA LEU A 122 -5.00 22.91 0.24
C LEU A 122 -6.12 23.91 -0.08
N ASN A 123 -5.89 24.81 -1.02
CA ASN A 123 -6.97 25.57 -1.62
C ASN A 123 -7.66 24.74 -2.73
N ALA A 124 -8.82 25.18 -3.20
CA ALA A 124 -9.61 24.45 -4.20
C ALA A 124 -8.82 24.12 -5.49
N HIS A 125 -7.94 25.02 -5.93
CA HIS A 125 -7.07 24.78 -7.09
C HIS A 125 -6.04 23.66 -6.80
N GLN A 126 -5.43 23.66 -5.64
CA GLN A 126 -4.46 22.65 -5.22
C GLN A 126 -5.12 21.27 -5.01
N GLU A 127 -6.34 21.24 -4.50
CA GLU A 127 -7.14 20.00 -4.40
C GLU A 127 -7.41 19.42 -5.80
N ALA A 128 -7.85 20.25 -6.73
CA ALA A 128 -8.07 19.83 -8.12
C ALA A 128 -6.79 19.32 -8.78
N LEU A 129 -5.64 19.97 -8.57
CA LEU A 129 -4.34 19.53 -9.07
C LEU A 129 -3.91 18.18 -8.45
N THR A 130 -4.16 17.99 -7.16
CA THR A 130 -3.84 16.74 -6.46
C THR A 130 -4.67 15.58 -7.02
N LEU A 131 -5.95 15.80 -7.26
CA LEU A 131 -6.84 14.81 -7.86
C LEU A 131 -6.43 14.51 -9.32
N ALA A 132 -6.16 15.54 -10.11
CA ALA A 132 -5.69 15.38 -11.49
C ALA A 132 -4.38 14.58 -11.54
N TYR A 133 -3.41 14.89 -10.66
CA TYR A 133 -2.17 14.14 -10.56
C TYR A 133 -2.42 12.66 -10.22
N ALA A 134 -3.28 12.39 -9.25
CA ALA A 134 -3.61 11.03 -8.86
C ALA A 134 -4.21 10.22 -10.02
N ASN A 135 -5.11 10.83 -10.79
CA ASN A 135 -5.74 10.19 -11.94
C ASN A 135 -4.75 9.97 -13.09
N GLU A 136 -4.01 11.00 -13.48
CA GLU A 136 -3.02 10.92 -14.57
C GLU A 136 -1.88 9.96 -14.23
N SER A 137 -1.40 9.94 -12.99
CA SER A 137 -0.37 8.99 -12.55
C SER A 137 -0.83 7.54 -12.63
N ARG A 138 -2.09 7.25 -12.25
CA ARG A 138 -2.69 5.90 -12.41
C ARG A 138 -2.78 5.49 -13.87
N GLN A 139 -3.17 6.39 -14.76
CA GLN A 139 -3.23 6.12 -16.19
C GLN A 139 -1.85 5.78 -16.75
N ILE A 140 -0.80 6.53 -16.34
CA ILE A 140 0.58 6.23 -16.71
C ILE A 140 0.98 4.83 -16.22
N VAL A 141 0.76 4.54 -14.94
CA VAL A 141 1.10 3.23 -14.36
C VAL A 141 0.40 2.09 -15.10
N ASN A 142 -0.89 2.24 -15.41
CA ASN A 142 -1.68 1.22 -16.11
C ASN A 142 -1.19 0.92 -17.53
N GLN A 143 -0.48 1.85 -18.17
CA GLN A 143 0.13 1.60 -19.49
C GLN A 143 1.31 0.60 -19.42
N TYR A 144 1.94 0.47 -18.26
CA TYR A 144 3.13 -0.38 -18.06
C TYR A 144 2.85 -1.61 -17.18
N MET A 145 1.84 -1.49 -16.33
CA MET A 145 1.34 -2.55 -15.44
C MET A 145 -0.19 -2.63 -15.57
N PRO A 146 -0.71 -3.21 -16.66
CA PRO A 146 -2.14 -3.34 -16.86
C PRO A 146 -2.81 -4.10 -15.73
N GLY A 147 -3.96 -3.59 -15.26
CA GLY A 147 -4.67 -4.17 -14.13
C GLY A 147 -5.19 -5.58 -14.37
N ASP A 148 -5.51 -5.91 -15.62
CA ASP A 148 -5.95 -7.24 -16.06
C ASP A 148 -4.82 -8.27 -16.14
N GLU A 149 -3.57 -7.82 -16.11
CA GLU A 149 -2.38 -8.68 -16.06
C GLU A 149 -1.78 -8.83 -14.66
N THR A 150 -2.33 -8.16 -13.67
CA THR A 150 -1.84 -8.17 -12.30
C THR A 150 -2.92 -8.67 -11.35
N SER A 151 -2.49 -9.26 -10.24
CA SER A 151 -3.39 -9.62 -9.15
C SER A 151 -2.93 -8.93 -7.86
N PHE A 152 -3.80 -8.96 -6.86
CA PHE A 152 -3.43 -8.50 -5.53
C PHE A 152 -3.99 -9.45 -4.47
N THR A 153 -3.30 -9.51 -3.36
CA THR A 153 -3.76 -10.20 -2.16
C THR A 153 -3.61 -9.26 -0.98
N ILE A 154 -4.70 -9.01 -0.27
CA ILE A 154 -4.72 -8.20 0.94
C ILE A 154 -5.39 -9.03 2.03
N ILE A 155 -4.67 -9.25 3.13
CA ILE A 155 -5.19 -9.91 4.33
C ILE A 155 -5.00 -8.94 5.49
N ALA A 156 -6.06 -8.67 6.24
CA ALA A 156 -6.01 -7.85 7.44
C ALA A 156 -6.22 -8.71 8.69
N PHE A 157 -5.36 -8.54 9.68
CA PHE A 157 -5.43 -9.22 10.96
C PHE A 157 -5.78 -8.24 12.09
N PRO A 158 -6.52 -8.67 13.12
CA PRO A 158 -6.77 -7.82 14.28
C PRO A 158 -5.48 -7.57 15.05
N LYS A 159 -5.42 -6.41 15.72
CA LYS A 159 -4.41 -6.11 16.74
C LYS A 159 -4.94 -6.44 18.13
N PRO A 160 -4.05 -6.68 19.12
CA PRO A 160 -4.47 -6.92 20.51
C PRO A 160 -5.35 -5.82 21.10
N GLU A 161 -5.20 -4.58 20.61
CA GLU A 161 -5.98 -3.41 21.02
C GLU A 161 -7.49 -3.52 20.72
N ILE A 162 -7.91 -4.49 19.89
CA ILE A 162 -9.33 -4.79 19.66
C ILE A 162 -10.04 -5.23 20.95
N GLY A 163 -9.28 -5.72 21.95
CA GLY A 163 -9.80 -6.07 23.26
C GLY A 163 -9.83 -7.59 23.53
N PRO A 164 -10.69 -8.03 24.48
CA PRO A 164 -10.68 -9.40 24.98
C PRO A 164 -10.96 -10.48 23.92
N ASP A 165 -11.63 -10.10 22.84
CA ASP A 165 -11.98 -11.04 21.76
C ASP A 165 -10.86 -11.22 20.73
N PHE A 166 -9.69 -10.62 20.94
CA PHE A 166 -8.56 -10.62 20.00
C PHE A 166 -8.23 -12.03 19.48
N GLU A 167 -8.04 -12.99 20.38
CA GLU A 167 -7.66 -14.35 19.96
C GLU A 167 -8.74 -15.05 19.14
N ALA A 168 -10.00 -14.84 19.49
CA ALA A 168 -11.13 -15.40 18.77
C ALA A 168 -11.22 -14.82 17.35
N VAL A 169 -11.14 -13.49 17.23
CA VAL A 169 -11.18 -12.79 15.95
C VAL A 169 -9.95 -13.14 15.10
N PHE A 170 -8.77 -13.23 15.69
CA PHE A 170 -7.54 -13.62 14.97
C PHE A 170 -7.67 -15.04 14.40
N ARG A 171 -8.15 -15.99 15.20
CA ARG A 171 -8.38 -17.37 14.78
C ARG A 171 -9.41 -17.46 13.65
N GLU A 172 -10.48 -16.70 13.77
CA GLU A 172 -11.53 -16.66 12.73
C GLU A 172 -11.00 -16.04 11.44
N THR A 173 -10.17 -14.99 11.54
CA THR A 173 -9.50 -14.40 10.37
C THR A 173 -8.64 -15.43 9.65
N ILE A 174 -7.87 -16.26 10.39
CA ILE A 174 -7.12 -17.36 9.77
C ILE A 174 -8.08 -18.34 9.09
N ARG A 175 -9.14 -18.74 9.79
CA ARG A 175 -10.10 -19.73 9.27
C ARG A 175 -10.73 -19.31 7.95
N ILE A 176 -11.22 -18.07 7.86
CA ILE A 176 -11.87 -17.57 6.64
C ILE A 176 -10.90 -17.32 5.48
N ASN A 177 -9.62 -17.08 5.77
CA ASN A 177 -8.58 -16.88 4.77
C ASN A 177 -7.85 -18.19 4.39
N THR A 178 -8.12 -19.30 5.08
CA THR A 178 -7.62 -20.62 4.70
C THR A 178 -8.60 -21.25 3.72
N LEU A 179 -8.38 -20.97 2.44
CA LEU A 179 -9.29 -21.38 1.38
C LEU A 179 -8.95 -22.77 0.86
N ASP A 180 -9.98 -23.57 0.63
CA ASP A 180 -9.92 -24.72 -0.26
C ASP A 180 -9.89 -24.21 -1.71
N TYR A 181 -8.70 -24.16 -2.27
CA TYR A 181 -8.46 -23.54 -3.58
C TYR A 181 -9.22 -24.22 -4.71
N GLU A 182 -9.33 -25.55 -4.68
CA GLU A 182 -10.05 -26.30 -5.70
C GLU A 182 -11.55 -26.05 -5.65
N LYS A 183 -12.10 -25.97 -4.45
CA LYS A 183 -13.52 -25.66 -4.25
C LYS A 183 -13.82 -24.22 -4.67
N TYR A 184 -12.94 -23.27 -4.34
CA TYR A 184 -13.13 -21.86 -4.70
C TYR A 184 -13.06 -21.64 -6.21
N GLN A 185 -12.14 -22.29 -6.88
CA GLN A 185 -12.00 -22.23 -8.33
C GLN A 185 -13.27 -22.76 -9.04
N LYS A 186 -13.86 -23.83 -8.56
CA LYS A 186 -15.13 -24.36 -9.08
C LYS A 186 -16.29 -23.39 -8.90
N ILE A 187 -16.36 -22.68 -7.77
CA ILE A 187 -17.39 -21.66 -7.52
C ILE A 187 -17.25 -20.46 -8.45
N GLN A 188 -16.02 -20.04 -8.75
CA GLN A 188 -15.76 -18.90 -9.64
C GLN A 188 -16.01 -19.20 -11.12
N GLN A 189 -16.06 -20.46 -11.52
CA GLN A 189 -16.32 -20.92 -12.87
C GLN A 189 -17.84 -21.12 -13.17
N CYS A 190 -18.70 -21.01 -12.18
CA CYS A 190 -20.16 -21.07 -12.30
C CYS A 190 -20.74 -19.67 -12.51
#